data_b362d67d3fc26f9df7f28c2f16481dad
#
_entry.id   b362d67d3fc26f9df7f28c2f16481dad
#
_cell.length_a   1.000
_cell.length_b   1.000
_cell.length_c   1.000
_cell.angle_alpha   90.00
_cell.angle_beta   90.00
_cell.angle_gamma   90.00
#
_symmetry.space_group_name_H-M   'P 1'
#
loop_
_entity.id
_entity.type
_entity.pdbx_description
1 polymer ?
#
loop_
_entity_poly.entity_id
_entity_poly.type
_entity_poly.pdbx_seq_one_letter_code
_entity_poly.pdbx_strand_id
1 'polypeptide(L)'
;MKQDLVSVVVVAYNIPRELPRTLLSLALPYQQGVTADDYEVIVVDNGSPSAVSESLIAEYGPNFRLLRMDDASPSPAAAVNRGIMEARGDKIGVMIDGARMVTPGLVHFARIGLGMAPTAVVAAPGWYLGSDVQANAAGNGYTKAIEDLLLQFDGQKMGIGCSRSGPWMNRRSIHGSRQ
;
A
#
# COMPACT_ATOMS: atom_id res chain seq x y z
N MET A 1 20.79 -1.20 10.36
CA MET A 1 19.33 -1.45 10.29
C MET A 1 18.82 -1.65 11.71
N LYS A 2 17.63 -1.12 12.01
CA LYS A 2 16.99 -1.27 13.33
C LYS A 2 16.27 -2.62 13.36
N GLN A 3 16.55 -3.42 14.36
CA GLN A 3 15.96 -4.75 14.53
C GLN A 3 14.45 -4.62 14.77
N ASP A 4 13.66 -5.50 14.11
CA ASP A 4 12.20 -5.56 14.16
C ASP A 4 11.46 -4.35 13.56
N LEU A 5 12.12 -3.41 12.92
CA LEU A 5 11.50 -2.34 12.17
C LEU A 5 11.11 -2.83 10.77
N VAL A 6 9.88 -2.57 10.35
CA VAL A 6 9.44 -2.80 8.97
C VAL A 6 9.61 -1.52 8.16
N SER A 7 10.35 -1.55 7.06
CA SER A 7 10.42 -0.47 6.09
C SER A 7 9.51 -0.79 4.90
N VAL A 8 8.42 -0.03 4.74
CA VAL A 8 7.47 -0.19 3.63
C VAL A 8 7.85 0.77 2.51
N VAL A 9 8.34 0.23 1.40
CA VAL A 9 8.67 1.00 0.19
C VAL A 9 7.43 1.11 -0.68
N VAL A 10 6.99 2.36 -0.95
CA VAL A 10 5.83 2.69 -1.79
C VAL A 10 6.33 3.45 -3.01
N VAL A 11 6.28 2.85 -4.19
CA VAL A 11 6.66 3.52 -5.43
C VAL A 11 5.47 4.27 -5.99
N ALA A 12 5.66 5.54 -6.34
CA ALA A 12 4.65 6.41 -6.91
C ALA A 12 5.14 7.00 -8.25
N TYR A 13 4.27 6.99 -9.26
CA TYR A 13 4.48 7.71 -10.50
C TYR A 13 3.16 8.25 -11.03
N ASN A 14 3.01 9.58 -11.05
CA ASN A 14 1.86 10.29 -11.62
C ASN A 14 0.49 9.80 -11.10
N ILE A 15 0.38 9.58 -9.79
CA ILE A 15 -0.83 9.11 -9.10
C ILE A 15 -1.28 10.08 -7.98
N PRO A 16 -1.47 11.38 -8.26
CA PRO A 16 -1.76 12.38 -7.23
C PRO A 16 -3.11 12.15 -6.53
N ARG A 17 -4.05 11.43 -7.16
CA ARG A 17 -5.36 11.11 -6.61
C ARG A 17 -5.31 9.88 -5.70
N GLU A 18 -4.54 8.86 -6.09
CA GLU A 18 -4.52 7.56 -5.43
C GLU A 18 -3.52 7.52 -4.26
N LEU A 19 -2.37 8.17 -4.41
CA LEU A 19 -1.31 8.17 -3.39
C LEU A 19 -1.80 8.60 -2.00
N PRO A 20 -2.57 9.69 -1.83
CA PRO A 20 -3.10 10.08 -0.52
C PRO A 20 -3.89 8.97 0.17
N ARG A 21 -4.66 8.18 -0.56
CA ARG A 21 -5.44 7.06 -0.02
C ARG A 21 -4.55 5.90 0.44
N THR A 22 -3.53 5.59 -0.35
CA THR A 22 -2.52 4.60 0.01
C THR A 22 -1.83 4.99 1.31
N LEU A 23 -1.37 6.23 1.40
CA LEU A 23 -0.67 6.74 2.57
C LEU A 23 -1.57 6.79 3.80
N LEU A 24 -2.84 7.22 3.65
CA LEU A 24 -3.83 7.17 4.72
C LEU A 24 -4.00 5.74 5.26
N SER A 25 -4.04 4.75 4.37
CA SER A 25 -4.19 3.35 4.77
C SER A 25 -2.95 2.76 5.46
N LEU A 26 -1.79 3.40 5.31
CA LEU A 26 -0.54 3.05 6.01
C LEU A 26 -0.30 3.91 7.26
N ALA A 27 -1.06 4.99 7.47
CA ALA A 27 -0.89 5.91 8.57
C ALA A 27 -1.58 5.45 9.87
N LEU A 28 -1.19 6.04 11.00
CA LEU A 28 -1.91 5.94 12.26
C LEU A 28 -3.03 7.01 12.31
N PRO A 29 -4.19 6.72 12.87
CA PRO A 29 -4.57 5.50 13.59
C PRO A 29 -5.21 4.41 12.71
N TYR A 30 -5.16 4.52 11.37
CA TYR A 30 -5.75 3.52 10.48
C TYR A 30 -5.05 2.15 10.66
N GLN A 31 -3.71 2.10 10.67
CA GLN A 31 -2.99 0.89 11.04
C GLN A 31 -3.15 0.61 12.52
N GLN A 32 -3.51 -0.63 12.86
CA GLN A 32 -3.81 -1.08 14.21
C GLN A 32 -2.78 -2.10 14.69
N GLY A 33 -2.57 -2.16 16.02
CA GLY A 33 -1.64 -3.11 16.64
C GLY A 33 -0.16 -2.75 16.44
N VAL A 34 0.13 -1.52 15.99
CA VAL A 34 1.48 -0.97 15.78
C VAL A 34 1.55 0.49 16.20
N THR A 35 2.78 0.95 16.42
CA THR A 35 3.12 2.37 16.69
C THR A 35 4.00 2.92 15.58
N ALA A 36 4.27 4.22 15.58
CA ALA A 36 5.17 4.86 14.62
C ALA A 36 6.63 4.36 14.73
N ASP A 37 7.00 3.73 15.83
CA ASP A 37 8.34 3.16 16.05
C ASP A 37 8.50 1.74 15.47
N ASP A 38 7.40 1.10 15.10
CA ASP A 38 7.38 -0.27 14.60
C ASP A 38 7.60 -0.39 13.10
N TYR A 39 7.36 0.70 12.37
CA TYR A 39 7.53 0.73 10.92
C TYR A 39 7.84 2.14 10.38
N GLU A 40 8.43 2.20 9.21
CA GLU A 40 8.53 3.42 8.40
C GLU A 40 7.90 3.21 7.03
N VAL A 41 7.47 4.30 6.41
CA VAL A 41 6.97 4.32 5.03
C VAL A 41 7.90 5.22 4.21
N ILE A 42 8.48 4.62 3.17
CA ILE A 42 9.39 5.29 2.25
C ILE A 42 8.66 5.45 0.92
N VAL A 43 8.15 6.65 0.68
CA VAL A 43 7.56 6.97 -0.62
C VAL A 43 8.68 7.30 -1.60
N VAL A 44 8.74 6.58 -2.70
CA VAL A 44 9.71 6.83 -3.76
C VAL A 44 8.97 7.40 -4.97
N ASP A 45 9.09 8.70 -5.18
CA ASP A 45 8.57 9.38 -6.39
C ASP A 45 9.49 9.05 -7.58
N ASN A 46 9.03 8.21 -8.47
CA ASN A 46 9.77 7.75 -9.64
C ASN A 46 9.68 8.76 -10.81
N GLY A 47 9.93 10.03 -10.51
CA GLY A 47 9.97 11.10 -11.52
C GLY A 47 8.61 11.57 -12.00
N SER A 48 7.62 11.69 -11.11
CA SER A 48 6.30 12.23 -11.47
C SER A 48 6.42 13.63 -12.10
N PRO A 49 5.67 13.95 -13.18
CA PRO A 49 5.66 15.27 -13.79
C PRO A 49 5.27 16.38 -12.79
N SER A 50 4.31 16.09 -11.92
CA SER A 50 4.01 16.88 -10.73
C SER A 50 4.63 16.17 -9.55
N ALA A 51 5.72 16.72 -9.02
CA ALA A 51 6.44 16.10 -7.92
C ALA A 51 5.57 15.93 -6.68
N VAL A 52 5.71 14.80 -6.02
CA VAL A 52 5.14 14.58 -4.69
C VAL A 52 5.80 15.55 -3.72
N SER A 53 5.01 16.28 -2.91
CA SER A 53 5.58 17.25 -1.97
C SER A 53 5.92 16.60 -0.62
N GLU A 54 7.00 17.07 0.00
CA GLU A 54 7.38 16.63 1.35
C GLU A 54 6.31 17.00 2.39
N SER A 55 5.64 18.14 2.21
CA SER A 55 4.55 18.58 3.09
C SER A 55 3.39 17.59 3.08
N LEU A 56 3.01 17.07 1.92
CA LEU A 56 1.99 16.03 1.82
C LEU A 56 2.40 14.78 2.60
N ILE A 57 3.65 14.35 2.46
CA ILE A 57 4.13 13.14 3.14
C ILE A 57 4.16 13.33 4.65
N ALA A 58 4.56 14.50 5.13
CA ALA A 58 4.64 14.83 6.56
C ALA A 58 3.26 14.79 7.27
N GLU A 59 2.15 14.98 6.54
CA GLU A 59 0.79 14.93 7.09
C GLU A 59 0.42 13.53 7.64
N TYR A 60 1.04 12.47 7.14
CA TYR A 60 0.72 11.08 7.52
C TYR A 60 1.47 10.58 8.75
N GLY A 61 2.51 11.28 9.19
CA GLY A 61 3.21 10.98 10.44
C GLY A 61 4.74 11.05 10.35
N PRO A 62 5.41 11.06 11.50
CA PRO A 62 6.87 11.20 11.57
C PRO A 62 7.65 10.00 11.03
N ASN A 63 6.98 8.88 10.86
CA ASN A 63 7.53 7.65 10.28
C ASN A 63 7.40 7.57 8.76
N PHE A 64 6.90 8.65 8.11
CA PHE A 64 6.83 8.77 6.65
C PHE A 64 7.96 9.65 6.13
N ARG A 65 8.54 9.28 5.00
CA ARG A 65 9.55 10.09 4.30
C ARG A 65 9.48 9.92 2.79
N LEU A 66 9.95 10.94 2.09
CA LEU A 66 9.97 11.00 0.64
C LEU A 66 11.39 10.79 0.11
N LEU A 67 11.49 10.03 -0.96
CA LEU A 67 12.66 9.99 -1.84
C LEU A 67 12.21 10.35 -3.25
N ARG A 68 13.03 11.10 -3.98
CA ARG A 68 12.79 11.40 -5.38
C ARG A 68 13.86 10.78 -6.24
N MET A 69 13.47 10.19 -7.36
CA MET A 69 14.38 9.71 -8.38
C MET A 69 14.69 10.84 -9.36
N ASP A 70 15.97 11.22 -9.46
CA ASP A 70 16.44 12.22 -10.43
C ASP A 70 16.50 11.60 -11.83
N ASP A 71 16.99 10.35 -11.92
CA ASP A 71 17.09 9.56 -13.15
C ASP A 71 15.99 8.49 -13.18
N ALA A 72 14.74 8.93 -13.33
CA ALA A 72 13.60 8.03 -13.33
C ALA A 72 13.55 7.16 -14.59
N SER A 73 13.36 5.86 -14.40
CA SER A 73 13.14 4.87 -15.46
C SER A 73 11.64 4.53 -15.56
N PRO A 74 11.14 4.17 -16.75
CA PRO A 74 9.79 3.61 -16.89
C PRO A 74 9.57 2.36 -16.02
N SER A 75 10.63 1.62 -15.72
CA SER A 75 10.58 0.48 -14.80
C SER A 75 10.62 0.96 -13.34
N PRO A 76 9.74 0.44 -12.45
CA PRO A 76 9.79 0.75 -11.03
C PRO A 76 10.98 0.11 -10.30
N ALA A 77 11.74 -0.77 -10.96
CA ALA A 77 12.79 -1.56 -10.31
C ALA A 77 13.87 -0.70 -9.66
N ALA A 78 14.31 0.38 -10.33
CA ALA A 78 15.31 1.29 -9.77
C ALA A 78 14.77 2.03 -8.53
N ALA A 79 13.52 2.47 -8.57
CA ALA A 79 12.86 3.12 -7.44
C ALA A 79 12.66 2.16 -6.25
N VAL A 80 12.25 0.91 -6.51
CA VAL A 80 12.18 -0.13 -5.48
C VAL A 80 13.54 -0.36 -4.83
N ASN A 81 14.58 -0.56 -5.63
CA ASN A 81 15.95 -0.79 -5.14
C ASN A 81 16.44 0.41 -4.32
N ARG A 82 16.18 1.63 -4.78
CA ARG A 82 16.53 2.84 -4.02
C ARG A 82 15.84 2.86 -2.67
N GLY A 83 14.54 2.58 -2.61
CA GLY A 83 13.79 2.50 -1.36
C GLY A 83 14.34 1.43 -0.41
N ILE A 84 14.69 0.25 -0.93
CA ILE A 84 15.31 -0.84 -0.15
C ILE A 84 16.68 -0.42 0.40
N MET A 85 17.51 0.21 -0.39
CA MET A 85 18.85 0.68 0.04
C MET A 85 18.78 1.74 1.14
N GLU A 86 17.76 2.57 1.12
CA GLU A 86 17.51 3.62 2.11
C GLU A 86 16.72 3.14 3.34
N ALA A 87 16.29 1.88 3.34
CA ALA A 87 15.52 1.32 4.44
C ALA A 87 16.33 1.25 5.74
N ARG A 88 15.69 1.65 6.84
CA ARG A 88 16.27 1.60 8.19
C ARG A 88 15.98 0.29 8.90
N GLY A 89 14.90 -0.39 8.50
CA GLY A 89 14.46 -1.65 9.06
C GLY A 89 15.19 -2.85 8.47
N ASP A 90 15.19 -3.95 9.19
CA ASP A 90 15.67 -5.26 8.75
C ASP A 90 14.61 -6.06 8.00
N LYS A 91 13.36 -5.62 8.08
CA LYS A 91 12.21 -6.21 7.38
C LYS A 91 11.71 -5.25 6.31
N ILE A 92 11.60 -5.74 5.07
CA ILE A 92 11.24 -4.90 3.92
C ILE A 92 9.88 -5.32 3.38
N GLY A 93 8.97 -4.36 3.32
CA GLY A 93 7.72 -4.44 2.56
C GLY A 93 7.85 -3.67 1.25
N VAL A 94 7.30 -4.18 0.17
CA VAL A 94 7.33 -3.52 -1.14
C VAL A 94 5.91 -3.38 -1.70
N MET A 95 5.54 -2.14 -2.03
CA MET A 95 4.33 -1.79 -2.77
C MET A 95 4.76 -1.13 -4.08
N ILE A 96 4.80 -1.91 -5.16
CA ILE A 96 5.29 -1.45 -6.48
C ILE A 96 4.36 -0.41 -7.09
N ASP A 97 3.08 -0.47 -6.77
CA ASP A 97 2.05 0.44 -7.22
C ASP A 97 1.46 1.17 -6.00
N GLY A 98 1.75 2.45 -5.89
CA GLY A 98 1.26 3.32 -4.82
C GLY A 98 -0.23 3.67 -4.90
N ALA A 99 -0.99 3.01 -5.77
CA ALA A 99 -2.45 3.17 -5.90
C ALA A 99 -3.23 2.06 -5.18
N ARG A 100 -2.73 1.56 -4.05
CA ARG A 100 -3.33 0.45 -3.31
C ARG A 100 -3.54 0.81 -1.85
N MET A 101 -4.77 0.65 -1.38
CA MET A 101 -5.06 0.71 0.04
C MET A 101 -4.79 -0.66 0.70
N VAL A 102 -4.34 -0.61 1.94
CA VAL A 102 -4.08 -1.80 2.75
C VAL A 102 -5.10 -1.92 3.89
N THR A 103 -5.23 -3.11 4.46
CA THR A 103 -6.12 -3.34 5.60
C THR A 103 -5.49 -2.83 6.91
N PRO A 104 -6.30 -2.46 7.92
CA PRO A 104 -5.82 -1.87 9.17
C PRO A 104 -4.81 -2.69 9.97
N GLY A 105 -4.77 -4.00 9.81
CA GLY A 105 -3.82 -4.87 10.52
C GLY A 105 -2.63 -5.31 9.67
N LEU A 106 -2.45 -4.80 8.45
CA LEU A 106 -1.45 -5.32 7.54
C LEU A 106 -0.04 -5.31 8.14
N VAL A 107 0.41 -4.17 8.67
CA VAL A 107 1.76 -4.04 9.22
C VAL A 107 1.95 -4.93 10.45
N HIS A 108 0.95 -4.99 11.33
CA HIS A 108 0.97 -5.85 12.51
C HIS A 108 1.14 -7.33 12.15
N PHE A 109 0.29 -7.85 11.27
CA PHE A 109 0.35 -9.26 10.88
C PHE A 109 1.58 -9.57 10.02
N ALA A 110 2.06 -8.64 9.20
CA ALA A 110 3.31 -8.78 8.48
C ALA A 110 4.50 -8.94 9.44
N ARG A 111 4.58 -8.14 10.50
CA ARG A 111 5.62 -8.26 11.53
C ARG A 111 5.59 -9.63 12.20
N ILE A 112 4.40 -10.11 12.59
CA ILE A 112 4.25 -11.45 13.18
C ILE A 112 4.74 -12.52 12.19
N GLY A 113 4.26 -12.50 10.96
CA GLY A 113 4.64 -13.48 9.94
C GLY A 113 6.13 -13.48 9.61
N LEU A 114 6.75 -12.31 9.51
CA LEU A 114 8.19 -12.17 9.27
C LEU A 114 9.03 -12.60 10.47
N GLY A 115 8.47 -12.60 11.67
CA GLY A 115 9.12 -13.08 12.89
C GLY A 115 9.06 -14.61 13.09
N MET A 116 8.29 -15.35 12.27
CA MET A 116 8.10 -16.80 12.46
C MET A 116 9.32 -17.64 12.02
N ALA A 117 10.19 -17.12 11.19
CA ALA A 117 11.38 -17.83 10.73
C ALA A 117 12.50 -16.83 10.39
N PRO A 118 13.79 -17.26 10.46
CA PRO A 118 14.94 -16.42 10.09
C PRO A 118 14.86 -15.90 8.65
N THR A 119 14.25 -16.66 7.76
CA THR A 119 13.94 -16.25 6.38
C THR A 119 12.47 -16.50 6.14
N ALA A 120 11.70 -15.42 6.03
CA ALA A 120 10.27 -15.48 5.82
C ALA A 120 9.84 -14.48 4.74
N VAL A 121 8.82 -14.85 3.97
CA VAL A 121 8.12 -13.98 3.03
C VAL A 121 6.65 -13.94 3.41
N VAL A 122 6.12 -12.75 3.59
CA VAL A 122 4.69 -12.52 3.85
C VAL A 122 4.08 -11.86 2.63
N ALA A 123 3.10 -12.51 2.02
CA ALA A 123 2.35 -11.96 0.90
C ALA A 123 0.92 -11.63 1.31
N ALA A 124 0.50 -10.40 1.05
CA ALA A 124 -0.89 -9.98 1.21
C ALA A 124 -1.60 -10.05 -0.14
N PRO A 125 -2.70 -10.83 -0.26
CA PRO A 125 -3.47 -10.88 -1.50
C PRO A 125 -4.17 -9.54 -1.74
N GLY A 126 -4.14 -9.08 -3.00
CA GLY A 126 -4.88 -7.90 -3.43
C GLY A 126 -6.35 -8.21 -3.66
N TRP A 127 -7.22 -7.23 -3.37
CA TRP A 127 -8.65 -7.26 -3.64
C TRP A 127 -9.02 -6.08 -4.52
N TYR A 128 -10.02 -6.25 -5.37
CA TYR A 128 -10.56 -5.17 -6.19
C TYR A 128 -11.70 -4.48 -5.45
N LEU A 129 -11.75 -3.17 -5.56
CA LEU A 129 -12.89 -2.39 -5.11
C LEU A 129 -13.99 -2.48 -6.18
N GLY A 130 -15.21 -2.90 -5.80
CA GLY A 130 -16.31 -3.11 -6.72
C GLY A 130 -16.65 -4.57 -6.96
N SER A 131 -17.47 -4.84 -7.98
CA SER A 131 -18.10 -6.14 -8.21
C SER A 131 -17.28 -7.11 -9.04
N ASP A 132 -16.22 -6.65 -9.71
CA ASP A 132 -15.44 -7.46 -10.65
C ASP A 132 -13.96 -7.05 -10.66
N VAL A 133 -13.12 -7.84 -11.34
CA VAL A 133 -11.71 -7.50 -11.57
C VAL A 133 -11.58 -6.25 -12.45
N GLN A 134 -10.54 -5.47 -12.25
CA GLN A 134 -10.37 -4.16 -12.89
C GLN A 134 -10.50 -4.20 -14.42
N ALA A 135 -9.96 -5.24 -15.07
CA ALA A 135 -10.03 -5.40 -16.52
C ALA A 135 -11.47 -5.48 -17.06
N ASN A 136 -12.37 -6.17 -16.33
CA ASN A 136 -13.77 -6.30 -16.68
C ASN A 136 -14.59 -5.10 -16.20
N ALA A 137 -14.30 -4.61 -15.01
CA ALA A 137 -15.02 -3.51 -14.38
C ALA A 137 -14.96 -2.23 -15.21
N ALA A 138 -13.82 -1.92 -15.82
CA ALA A 138 -13.65 -0.77 -16.70
C ALA A 138 -14.58 -0.83 -17.93
N GLY A 139 -14.74 -2.02 -18.53
CA GLY A 139 -15.68 -2.27 -19.63
C GLY A 139 -17.15 -2.23 -19.21
N ASN A 140 -17.45 -2.48 -17.93
CA ASN A 140 -18.79 -2.54 -17.36
C ASN A 140 -19.20 -1.24 -16.63
N GLY A 141 -18.55 -0.12 -16.96
CA GLY A 141 -18.92 1.20 -16.45
C GLY A 141 -18.35 1.58 -15.09
N TYR A 142 -17.37 0.84 -14.54
CA TYR A 142 -16.63 1.25 -13.36
C TYR A 142 -15.80 2.49 -13.67
N THR A 143 -16.05 3.57 -12.95
CA THR A 143 -15.41 4.87 -13.15
C THR A 143 -14.75 5.37 -11.87
N LYS A 144 -13.92 6.41 -12.01
CA LYS A 144 -13.36 7.12 -10.85
C LYS A 144 -14.41 7.64 -9.89
N ALA A 145 -15.56 8.08 -10.40
CA ALA A 145 -16.68 8.55 -9.58
C ALA A 145 -17.32 7.42 -8.74
N ILE A 146 -17.46 6.22 -9.33
CA ILE A 146 -17.93 5.04 -8.60
C ILE A 146 -16.93 4.65 -7.51
N GLU A 147 -15.65 4.67 -7.83
CA GLU A 147 -14.60 4.38 -6.85
C GLU A 147 -14.62 5.39 -5.69
N ASP A 148 -14.74 6.68 -6.00
CA ASP A 148 -14.87 7.73 -5.00
C ASP A 148 -16.09 7.53 -4.09
N LEU A 149 -17.22 7.12 -4.67
CA LEU A 149 -18.43 6.79 -3.90
C LEU A 149 -18.21 5.58 -2.98
N LEU A 150 -17.57 4.53 -3.48
CA LEU A 150 -17.27 3.34 -2.68
C LEU A 150 -16.29 3.62 -1.53
N LEU A 151 -15.37 4.56 -1.73
CA LEU A 151 -14.39 4.98 -0.72
C LEU A 151 -14.91 6.04 0.26
N GLN A 152 -16.07 6.66 0.00
CA GLN A 152 -16.75 7.56 0.94
C GLN A 152 -17.32 6.82 2.15
N PHE A 153 -17.52 5.52 2.07
CA PHE A 153 -17.82 4.72 3.24
C PHE A 153 -16.61 4.72 4.18
N ASP A 154 -16.80 5.38 5.30
CA ASP A 154 -15.92 5.66 6.42
C ASP A 154 -14.79 4.61 6.56
N GLY A 155 -13.63 4.87 5.96
CA GLY A 155 -12.46 3.98 6.00
C GLY A 155 -11.97 3.70 7.43
N GLN A 156 -12.35 4.55 8.40
CA GLN A 156 -12.06 4.31 9.82
C GLN A 156 -12.95 3.22 10.42
N LYS A 157 -14.17 3.04 9.90
CA LYS A 157 -15.08 1.97 10.34
C LYS A 157 -14.91 0.66 9.58
N MET A 158 -14.31 0.66 8.41
CA MET A 158 -14.07 -0.57 7.65
C MET A 158 -13.05 -1.52 8.33
N GLY A 159 -12.28 -1.04 9.29
CA GLY A 159 -11.31 -1.87 10.02
C GLY A 159 -11.91 -2.94 10.92
N ILE A 160 -13.17 -2.82 11.32
CA ILE A 160 -13.81 -3.78 12.26
C ILE A 160 -14.84 -4.67 11.53
N GLY A 161 -15.26 -4.32 10.33
CA GLY A 161 -16.36 -4.97 9.61
C GLY A 161 -15.98 -5.80 8.39
N CYS A 162 -14.71 -6.06 8.13
CA CYS A 162 -14.27 -7.02 7.11
C CYS A 162 -14.52 -8.47 7.59
N SER A 163 -15.75 -8.74 8.06
CA SER A 163 -16.24 -10.10 8.14
C SER A 163 -16.33 -10.63 6.70
N ARG A 164 -16.07 -11.92 6.54
CA ARG A 164 -16.08 -12.69 5.28
C ARG A 164 -17.36 -12.59 4.44
N SER A 165 -18.30 -11.70 4.78
CA SER A 165 -19.66 -11.60 4.24
C SER A 165 -20.08 -10.19 3.82
N GLY A 166 -19.18 -9.20 3.75
CA GLY A 166 -19.52 -7.89 3.21
C GLY A 166 -19.80 -7.96 1.70
N PRO A 167 -20.85 -7.29 1.19
CA PRO A 167 -21.23 -7.35 -0.23
C PRO A 167 -20.17 -6.78 -1.19
N TRP A 168 -19.07 -6.25 -0.69
CA TRP A 168 -18.02 -5.55 -1.42
C TRP A 168 -16.77 -6.39 -1.71
N MET A 169 -16.67 -7.59 -1.14
CA MET A 169 -15.55 -8.51 -1.39
C MET A 169 -16.02 -9.70 -2.20
N ASN A 170 -16.05 -9.57 -3.51
CA ASN A 170 -16.28 -10.71 -4.37
C ASN A 170 -15.01 -11.58 -4.42
N ARG A 171 -15.07 -12.72 -3.71
CA ARG A 171 -14.09 -13.80 -3.83
C ARG A 171 -14.21 -14.45 -5.20
N ARG A 172 -13.69 -13.88 -6.23
CA ARG A 172 -13.34 -14.70 -7.39
C ARG A 172 -11.83 -14.86 -7.39
N SER A 173 -11.44 -16.01 -6.83
CA SER A 173 -10.10 -16.55 -6.81
C SER A 173 -9.43 -16.45 -8.17
N ILE A 174 -8.17 -16.10 -8.13
CA ILE A 174 -7.20 -16.51 -9.14
C ILE A 174 -7.06 -18.04 -9.01
N HIS A 175 -8.04 -18.77 -9.47
CA HIS A 175 -7.88 -20.17 -9.81
C HIS A 175 -7.63 -20.18 -11.32
N GLY A 176 -6.35 -20.18 -11.69
CA GLY A 176 -5.93 -20.60 -13.00
C GLY A 176 -6.50 -22.00 -13.27
N SER A 177 -7.44 -22.07 -14.20
CA SER A 177 -7.84 -23.34 -14.80
C SER A 177 -6.60 -23.97 -15.44
N ARG A 178 -6.08 -25.01 -14.81
CA ARG A 178 -5.27 -26.01 -15.52
C ARG A 178 -6.24 -26.79 -16.41
N GLN A 179 -6.12 -26.64 -17.68
CA GLN A 179 -6.31 -27.68 -18.69
C GLN A 179 -5.12 -27.64 -19.61
#